data_0f1be50386bb32281b9d506bb0c02c74
#
_entry.id   0f1be50386bb32281b9d506bb0c02c74
#
_cell.length_a   1.000
_cell.length_b   1.000
_cell.length_c   1.000
_cell.angle_alpha   90.00
_cell.angle_beta   90.00
_cell.angle_gamma   90.00
#
_symmetry.space_group_name_H-M   'P 1'
#
loop_
_entity.id
_entity.type
_entity.pdbx_description
1 polymer ?
#
loop_
_entity_poly.entity_id
_entity_poly.type
_entity_poly.pdbx_seq_one_letter_code
_entity_poly.pdbx_strand_id
1 'polypeptide(L)'
;MRRFFNNFPFVKQKDAMQCGIASLSMICQYYGRKYSTSYLSEMCHATTEGVSMLGISETATQLGLIAMTAYVSPEDMLRKDVSLPAILHWKQNHFVVLYKIKHDAFYIADPGKGLIKYSYAEFIDNWTSTTVNDKEKGVAMFIETTPDFYEKAEVVDNNTRSYKFLMHYISVYKKLFAQIILGLLLGCLLQLIMPFLTQAIVDIGIKYDDIGFIWLVLLGELMIVTGRTATDFIRRWLLLHISIRINISLVSDFFIKLLKLPMSFFDTKLMGDLLQRIGDHSRVQNFLTGQVLNVVFTFLSFIVFGVVLLIYNKTIFCVFVAGSIIYGLWISSFLQSRKVLDYEIFEQQAINQNKTYQFITSMQEIKLQDCEQRRRWEWEDVQADLFNVQMKSLKLQQTQEAGSIFINEVKNILITVFAATAVINGQITLGAMLAIQYIVGQLNSPVEQFMSFIYSLQDVKISLERINEIHEGKNEECKENQAKSFNAEKSIRIDDIDFKYDPHALKKRLKVYHSIFQREK
;
A
#
# COMPACT_ATOMS: atom_id res chain seq x y z
N MET A 1 -16.46 -27.74 5.54
CA MET A 1 -16.36 -27.08 6.85
C MET A 1 -15.73 -25.70 6.73
N ARG A 2 -16.31 -24.73 5.96
CA ARG A 2 -15.82 -23.34 5.79
C ARG A 2 -16.98 -22.38 5.50
N ARG A 3 -17.98 -22.31 6.39
CA ARG A 3 -19.13 -21.40 6.28
C ARG A 3 -19.24 -20.42 7.46
N PHE A 4 -18.12 -19.99 8.05
CA PHE A 4 -18.17 -19.16 9.26
C PHE A 4 -17.51 -17.78 9.19
N PHE A 5 -17.10 -17.27 8.01
CA PHE A 5 -16.76 -15.86 7.90
C PHE A 5 -17.54 -15.22 6.75
N ASN A 6 -18.40 -14.28 7.09
CA ASN A 6 -19.38 -13.60 6.24
C ASN A 6 -18.72 -12.54 5.31
N ASN A 7 -17.43 -12.62 5.02
CA ASN A 7 -16.73 -11.69 4.14
C ASN A 7 -16.37 -12.38 2.82
N PHE A 8 -16.91 -11.85 1.73
CA PHE A 8 -16.51 -12.24 0.38
C PHE A 8 -15.00 -12.01 0.20
N PRO A 9 -14.24 -12.92 -0.44
CA PRO A 9 -12.81 -12.72 -0.69
C PRO A 9 -12.60 -11.50 -1.56
N PHE A 10 -11.70 -10.62 -1.14
CA PHE A 10 -11.41 -9.39 -1.86
C PHE A 10 -9.97 -9.40 -2.40
N VAL A 11 -9.85 -9.18 -3.71
CA VAL A 11 -8.57 -9.02 -4.41
C VAL A 11 -8.53 -7.62 -5.02
N LYS A 12 -7.55 -6.83 -4.61
CA LYS A 12 -7.35 -5.49 -5.16
C LYS A 12 -6.65 -5.57 -6.52
N GLN A 13 -7.08 -4.76 -7.48
CA GLN A 13 -6.34 -4.56 -8.71
C GLN A 13 -4.98 -3.88 -8.44
N LYS A 14 -3.93 -4.33 -9.13
CA LYS A 14 -2.56 -3.79 -8.97
C LYS A 14 -2.30 -2.59 -9.87
N ASP A 15 -3.01 -2.49 -10.99
CA ASP A 15 -3.02 -1.37 -11.92
C ASP A 15 -4.43 -1.11 -12.45
N ALA A 16 -4.60 -0.01 -13.20
CA ALA A 16 -5.90 0.42 -13.69
C ALA A 16 -6.55 -0.56 -14.67
N MET A 17 -5.76 -1.43 -15.32
CA MET A 17 -6.24 -2.34 -16.38
C MET A 17 -6.57 -3.74 -15.87
N GLN A 18 -6.31 -4.04 -14.59
CA GLN A 18 -6.49 -5.38 -14.01
C GLN A 18 -7.83 -5.60 -13.31
N CYS A 19 -8.84 -4.75 -13.51
CA CYS A 19 -10.14 -4.89 -12.83
C CYS A 19 -10.82 -6.24 -13.15
N GLY A 20 -10.84 -6.67 -14.42
CA GLY A 20 -11.43 -7.96 -14.83
C GLY A 20 -10.67 -9.17 -14.28
N ILE A 21 -9.34 -9.10 -14.27
CA ILE A 21 -8.46 -10.15 -13.70
C ILE A 21 -8.68 -10.29 -12.20
N ALA A 22 -8.74 -9.18 -11.47
CA ALA A 22 -9.01 -9.18 -10.05
C ALA A 22 -10.41 -9.71 -9.74
N SER A 23 -11.42 -9.37 -10.58
CA SER A 23 -12.78 -9.88 -10.47
C SER A 23 -12.84 -11.40 -10.65
N LEU A 24 -12.17 -11.94 -11.68
CA LEU A 24 -12.07 -13.38 -11.88
C LEU A 24 -11.32 -14.07 -10.73
N SER A 25 -10.23 -13.48 -10.25
CA SER A 25 -9.48 -14.00 -9.10
C SER A 25 -10.34 -14.06 -7.83
N MET A 26 -11.19 -13.06 -7.57
CA MET A 26 -12.13 -13.06 -6.43
C MET A 26 -13.14 -14.20 -6.55
N ILE A 27 -13.67 -14.47 -7.74
CA ILE A 27 -14.60 -15.58 -7.96
C ILE A 27 -13.91 -16.94 -7.77
N CYS A 28 -12.71 -17.12 -8.31
CA CYS A 28 -11.92 -18.34 -8.07
C CYS A 28 -11.68 -18.58 -6.59
N GLN A 29 -11.34 -17.53 -5.83
CA GLN A 29 -11.15 -17.61 -4.38
C GLN A 29 -12.44 -17.89 -3.62
N TYR A 30 -13.57 -17.37 -4.07
CA TYR A 30 -14.89 -17.67 -3.50
C TYR A 30 -15.22 -19.17 -3.61
N TYR A 31 -14.87 -19.77 -4.73
CA TYR A 31 -15.02 -21.22 -4.96
C TYR A 31 -13.87 -22.05 -4.35
N GLY A 32 -12.93 -21.43 -3.65
CA GLY A 32 -11.92 -22.12 -2.85
C GLY A 32 -10.58 -22.38 -3.55
N ARG A 33 -10.35 -21.83 -4.75
CA ARG A 33 -9.08 -21.94 -5.49
C ARG A 33 -8.40 -20.58 -5.62
N LYS A 34 -7.06 -20.57 -5.51
CA LYS A 34 -6.27 -19.35 -5.64
C LYS A 34 -5.39 -19.42 -6.88
N TYR A 35 -5.52 -18.40 -7.71
CA TYR A 35 -4.66 -18.20 -8.87
C TYR A 35 -3.98 -16.84 -8.78
N SER A 36 -2.70 -16.76 -9.19
CA SER A 36 -1.97 -15.52 -9.19
C SER A 36 -2.54 -14.55 -10.24
N THR A 37 -2.54 -13.26 -9.93
CA THR A 37 -3.03 -12.23 -10.87
C THR A 37 -2.18 -12.17 -12.13
N SER A 38 -0.87 -12.47 -12.04
CA SER A 38 0.04 -12.54 -13.19
C SER A 38 -0.32 -13.69 -14.12
N TYR A 39 -0.62 -14.87 -13.57
CA TYR A 39 -1.07 -16.03 -14.34
C TYR A 39 -2.40 -15.77 -15.04
N LEU A 40 -3.38 -15.21 -14.33
CA LEU A 40 -4.68 -14.85 -14.92
C LEU A 40 -4.54 -13.75 -15.98
N SER A 41 -3.61 -12.80 -15.81
CA SER A 41 -3.35 -11.74 -16.79
C SER A 41 -2.81 -12.31 -18.11
N GLU A 42 -1.89 -13.27 -18.04
CA GLU A 42 -1.34 -13.97 -19.21
C GLU A 42 -2.46 -14.75 -19.94
N MET A 43 -3.31 -15.45 -19.21
CA MET A 43 -4.42 -16.23 -19.77
C MET A 43 -5.55 -15.37 -20.36
N CYS A 44 -5.89 -14.24 -19.72
CA CYS A 44 -6.92 -13.32 -20.19
C CYS A 44 -6.46 -12.44 -21.37
N HIS A 45 -5.20 -12.56 -21.80
CA HIS A 45 -4.59 -11.71 -22.85
C HIS A 45 -4.80 -10.23 -22.58
N ALA A 46 -4.43 -9.79 -21.37
CA ALA A 46 -4.56 -8.39 -20.96
C ALA A 46 -3.77 -7.46 -21.90
N THR A 47 -4.35 -6.29 -22.22
CA THR A 47 -3.73 -5.23 -23.02
C THR A 47 -3.69 -3.92 -22.24
N THR A 48 -3.12 -2.87 -22.84
CA THR A 48 -3.16 -1.49 -22.27
C THR A 48 -4.57 -0.90 -22.18
N GLU A 49 -5.54 -1.50 -22.86
CA GLU A 49 -6.97 -1.12 -22.77
C GLU A 49 -7.72 -1.96 -21.72
N GLY A 50 -7.05 -2.94 -21.10
CA GLY A 50 -7.62 -3.85 -20.12
C GLY A 50 -7.87 -5.26 -20.68
N VAL A 51 -8.87 -5.93 -20.14
CA VAL A 51 -9.31 -7.27 -20.58
C VAL A 51 -10.72 -7.21 -21.14
N SER A 52 -10.98 -7.99 -22.18
CA SER A 52 -12.33 -8.10 -22.73
C SER A 52 -13.18 -9.09 -21.93
N MET A 53 -14.50 -8.94 -21.96
CA MET A 53 -15.43 -9.90 -21.38
C MET A 53 -15.23 -11.31 -21.97
N LEU A 54 -14.89 -11.39 -23.26
CA LEU A 54 -14.58 -12.65 -23.95
C LEU A 54 -13.32 -13.30 -23.36
N GLY A 55 -12.22 -12.53 -23.17
CA GLY A 55 -11.00 -13.05 -22.58
C GLY A 55 -11.19 -13.58 -21.15
N ILE A 56 -12.03 -12.91 -20.35
CA ILE A 56 -12.42 -13.40 -19.02
C ILE A 56 -13.21 -14.71 -19.12
N SER A 57 -14.18 -14.79 -20.05
CA SER A 57 -15.02 -15.98 -20.26
C SER A 57 -14.20 -17.19 -20.72
N GLU A 58 -13.29 -17.01 -21.67
CA GLU A 58 -12.42 -18.08 -22.15
C GLU A 58 -11.45 -18.57 -21.08
N THR A 59 -10.85 -17.63 -20.33
CA THR A 59 -9.99 -17.97 -19.19
C THR A 59 -10.78 -18.74 -18.13
N ALA A 60 -11.98 -18.30 -17.80
CA ALA A 60 -12.84 -19.01 -16.86
C ALA A 60 -13.10 -20.45 -17.34
N THR A 61 -13.40 -20.64 -18.64
CA THR A 61 -13.61 -21.96 -19.25
C THR A 61 -12.33 -22.81 -19.21
N GLN A 62 -11.18 -22.22 -19.54
CA GLN A 62 -9.90 -22.91 -19.43
C GLN A 62 -9.56 -23.32 -18.00
N LEU A 63 -10.01 -22.60 -16.99
CA LEU A 63 -9.87 -22.95 -15.58
C LEU A 63 -10.85 -24.04 -15.12
N GLY A 64 -11.81 -24.43 -15.96
CA GLY A 64 -12.84 -25.40 -15.62
C GLY A 64 -14.09 -24.78 -14.97
N LEU A 65 -14.36 -23.51 -15.25
CA LEU A 65 -15.58 -22.81 -14.88
C LEU A 65 -16.51 -22.73 -16.10
N ILE A 66 -17.80 -22.65 -15.86
CA ILE A 66 -18.78 -22.29 -16.90
C ILE A 66 -19.07 -20.81 -16.75
N ALA A 67 -18.83 -20.03 -17.80
CA ALA A 67 -19.08 -18.61 -17.83
C ALA A 67 -20.16 -18.29 -18.89
N MET A 68 -21.26 -17.65 -18.44
CA MET A 68 -22.36 -17.25 -19.32
C MET A 68 -22.56 -15.74 -19.21
N THR A 69 -22.36 -15.04 -20.33
CA THR A 69 -22.55 -13.58 -20.42
C THR A 69 -23.91 -13.25 -21.01
N ALA A 70 -24.67 -12.38 -20.37
CA ALA A 70 -25.99 -11.96 -20.80
C ALA A 70 -26.27 -10.49 -20.55
N TYR A 71 -27.19 -9.90 -21.34
CA TYR A 71 -27.84 -8.64 -21.04
C TYR A 71 -29.01 -8.88 -20.10
N VAL A 72 -28.95 -8.37 -18.89
CA VAL A 72 -29.92 -8.62 -17.83
C VAL A 72 -30.56 -7.30 -17.37
N SER A 73 -31.86 -7.32 -17.07
CA SER A 73 -32.52 -6.16 -16.46
C SER A 73 -32.29 -6.11 -14.95
N PRO A 74 -32.32 -4.93 -14.31
CA PRO A 74 -32.21 -4.83 -12.86
C PRO A 74 -33.29 -5.62 -12.10
N GLU A 75 -34.48 -5.75 -12.68
CA GLU A 75 -35.60 -6.53 -12.14
C GLU A 75 -35.29 -8.04 -12.14
N ASP A 76 -34.65 -8.52 -13.22
CA ASP A 76 -34.25 -9.93 -13.35
C ASP A 76 -33.12 -10.27 -12.37
N MET A 77 -32.24 -9.32 -12.03
CA MET A 77 -31.18 -9.52 -11.01
C MET A 77 -31.73 -9.67 -9.58
N LEU A 78 -32.94 -9.19 -9.32
CA LEU A 78 -33.59 -9.35 -7.99
C LEU A 78 -34.25 -10.73 -7.82
N ARG A 79 -34.33 -11.55 -8.87
CA ARG A 79 -34.91 -12.90 -8.76
C ARG A 79 -34.04 -13.79 -7.87
N LYS A 80 -34.68 -14.70 -7.12
CA LYS A 80 -34.01 -15.60 -6.19
C LYS A 80 -33.18 -16.69 -6.85
N ASP A 81 -33.38 -16.95 -8.13
CA ASP A 81 -32.70 -17.96 -8.93
C ASP A 81 -31.42 -17.47 -9.63
N VAL A 82 -31.06 -16.20 -9.43
CA VAL A 82 -29.82 -15.67 -9.97
C VAL A 82 -28.60 -16.27 -9.28
N SER A 83 -27.73 -16.90 -10.06
CA SER A 83 -26.47 -17.47 -9.57
C SER A 83 -25.47 -16.35 -9.25
N LEU A 84 -25.07 -16.27 -7.97
CA LEU A 84 -24.05 -15.31 -7.48
C LEU A 84 -22.83 -16.09 -6.94
N PRO A 85 -21.62 -15.59 -7.09
CA PRO A 85 -21.20 -14.26 -7.55
C PRO A 85 -21.19 -14.12 -9.08
N ALA A 86 -21.43 -12.89 -9.59
CA ALA A 86 -21.40 -12.56 -11.00
C ALA A 86 -20.49 -11.36 -11.28
N ILE A 87 -19.78 -11.36 -12.42
CA ILE A 87 -18.99 -10.21 -12.88
C ILE A 87 -19.92 -9.26 -13.65
N LEU A 88 -19.90 -7.98 -13.27
CA LEU A 88 -20.67 -6.93 -13.93
C LEU A 88 -19.76 -5.98 -14.70
N HIS A 89 -20.20 -5.56 -15.90
CA HIS A 89 -19.55 -4.48 -16.63
C HIS A 89 -20.09 -3.14 -16.12
N TRP A 90 -19.27 -2.42 -15.37
CA TRP A 90 -19.62 -1.25 -14.59
C TRP A 90 -19.20 0.03 -15.32
N LYS A 91 -20.08 1.02 -15.44
CA LYS A 91 -19.81 2.29 -16.15
C LYS A 91 -19.19 2.11 -17.54
N GLN A 92 -19.42 1.00 -18.22
CA GLN A 92 -18.90 0.64 -19.54
C GLN A 92 -17.36 0.58 -19.68
N ASN A 93 -16.61 0.73 -18.60
CA ASN A 93 -15.15 0.74 -18.62
C ASN A 93 -14.49 0.00 -17.43
N HIS A 94 -15.28 -0.63 -16.57
CA HIS A 94 -14.79 -1.27 -15.34
C HIS A 94 -15.48 -2.61 -15.09
N PHE A 95 -14.80 -3.54 -14.39
CA PHE A 95 -15.38 -4.82 -13.99
C PHE A 95 -15.43 -4.91 -12.48
N VAL A 96 -16.59 -5.32 -11.95
CA VAL A 96 -16.83 -5.51 -10.51
C VAL A 96 -17.55 -6.83 -10.27
N VAL A 97 -17.53 -7.35 -9.04
CA VAL A 97 -18.22 -8.60 -8.69
C VAL A 97 -19.42 -8.29 -7.78
N LEU A 98 -20.61 -8.64 -8.27
CA LEU A 98 -21.81 -8.67 -7.43
C LEU A 98 -21.84 -10.01 -6.69
N TYR A 99 -21.70 -9.98 -5.35
CA TYR A 99 -21.62 -11.21 -4.57
C TYR A 99 -22.82 -11.47 -3.66
N LYS A 100 -23.66 -10.46 -3.43
CA LYS A 100 -24.85 -10.60 -2.58
C LYS A 100 -25.88 -9.51 -2.86
N ILE A 101 -27.17 -9.90 -2.80
CA ILE A 101 -28.31 -8.97 -2.84
C ILE A 101 -29.12 -9.21 -1.57
N LYS A 102 -29.48 -8.14 -0.85
CA LYS A 102 -30.29 -8.25 0.37
C LYS A 102 -31.11 -6.96 0.56
N HIS A 103 -32.45 -7.08 0.68
CA HIS A 103 -33.37 -5.96 0.92
C HIS A 103 -33.13 -4.79 -0.06
N ASP A 104 -33.13 -5.05 -1.35
CA ASP A 104 -32.89 -4.09 -2.43
C ASP A 104 -31.54 -3.37 -2.36
N ALA A 105 -30.58 -3.90 -1.60
CA ALA A 105 -29.21 -3.43 -1.55
C ALA A 105 -28.27 -4.43 -2.25
N PHE A 106 -27.43 -3.89 -3.13
CA PHE A 106 -26.45 -4.61 -3.90
C PHE A 106 -25.08 -4.53 -3.26
N TYR A 107 -24.51 -5.68 -2.95
CA TYR A 107 -23.19 -5.78 -2.33
C TYR A 107 -22.18 -6.12 -3.41
N ILE A 108 -21.32 -5.17 -3.70
CA ILE A 108 -20.36 -5.23 -4.80
C ILE A 108 -18.95 -5.25 -4.25
N ALA A 109 -18.13 -6.17 -4.76
CA ALA A 109 -16.68 -6.16 -4.58
C ALA A 109 -16.06 -5.46 -5.79
N ASP A 110 -15.68 -4.22 -5.61
CA ASP A 110 -15.01 -3.39 -6.61
C ASP A 110 -13.50 -3.52 -6.44
N PRO A 111 -12.75 -4.06 -7.42
CA PRO A 111 -11.31 -4.23 -7.32
C PRO A 111 -10.52 -2.95 -7.06
N GLY A 112 -11.05 -1.79 -7.45
CA GLY A 112 -10.46 -0.48 -7.21
C GLY A 112 -10.78 0.08 -5.83
N LYS A 113 -12.04 -0.11 -5.37
CA LYS A 113 -12.59 0.63 -4.20
C LYS A 113 -12.80 -0.23 -2.97
N GLY A 114 -12.97 -1.55 -3.11
CA GLY A 114 -13.24 -2.45 -2.00
C GLY A 114 -14.67 -3.01 -1.99
N LEU A 115 -15.12 -3.47 -0.81
CA LEU A 115 -16.48 -3.99 -0.64
C LEU A 115 -17.44 -2.83 -0.37
N ILE A 116 -18.35 -2.58 -1.30
CA ILE A 116 -19.27 -1.44 -1.28
C ILE A 116 -20.72 -1.93 -1.31
N LYS A 117 -21.58 -1.21 -0.63
CA LYS A 117 -23.02 -1.41 -0.66
C LYS A 117 -23.66 -0.28 -1.44
N TYR A 118 -24.41 -0.60 -2.50
CA TYR A 118 -25.17 0.34 -3.31
C TYR A 118 -26.65 0.18 -3.06
N SER A 119 -27.39 1.30 -3.11
CA SER A 119 -28.85 1.30 -3.21
C SER A 119 -29.28 0.88 -4.62
N TYR A 120 -30.57 0.57 -4.79
CA TYR A 120 -31.13 0.19 -6.09
C TYR A 120 -30.93 1.29 -7.17
N ALA A 121 -31.17 2.56 -6.79
CA ALA A 121 -30.99 3.68 -7.72
C ALA A 121 -29.53 3.87 -8.15
N GLU A 122 -28.59 3.84 -7.19
CA GLU A 122 -27.15 3.96 -7.47
C GLU A 122 -26.64 2.77 -8.30
N PHE A 123 -27.20 1.58 -8.10
CA PHE A 123 -26.84 0.39 -8.87
C PHE A 123 -27.26 0.53 -10.34
N ILE A 124 -28.49 0.96 -10.61
CA ILE A 124 -28.98 1.18 -11.98
C ILE A 124 -28.13 2.23 -12.68
N ASP A 125 -27.92 3.39 -12.07
CA ASP A 125 -27.16 4.50 -12.65
C ASP A 125 -25.73 4.11 -13.06
N ASN A 126 -25.13 3.19 -12.35
CA ASN A 126 -23.75 2.77 -12.62
C ASN A 126 -23.63 1.51 -13.50
N TRP A 127 -24.67 0.66 -13.57
CA TRP A 127 -24.57 -0.64 -14.25
C TRP A 127 -25.30 -0.69 -15.59
N THR A 128 -26.45 -0.03 -15.73
CA THR A 128 -27.21 -0.05 -16.99
C THR A 128 -26.41 0.63 -18.10
N SER A 129 -26.34 -0.03 -19.24
CA SER A 129 -25.49 0.42 -20.35
C SER A 129 -26.25 0.51 -21.68
N THR A 130 -27.44 -0.09 -21.79
CA THR A 130 -28.21 -0.14 -23.02
C THR A 130 -29.69 -0.31 -22.73
N THR A 131 -30.52 0.13 -23.65
CA THR A 131 -31.98 -0.08 -23.63
C THR A 131 -32.37 -1.09 -24.72
N VAL A 132 -32.94 -2.21 -24.31
CA VAL A 132 -33.42 -3.26 -25.23
C VAL A 132 -34.88 -3.52 -24.92
N ASN A 133 -35.76 -3.35 -25.90
CA ASN A 133 -37.24 -3.50 -25.78
C ASN A 133 -37.80 -2.61 -24.65
N ASP A 134 -37.46 -1.32 -24.65
CA ASP A 134 -37.85 -0.31 -23.65
C ASP A 134 -37.48 -0.63 -22.19
N LYS A 135 -36.57 -1.61 -21.97
CA LYS A 135 -36.02 -1.90 -20.65
C LYS A 135 -34.53 -1.59 -20.60
N GLU A 136 -34.12 -0.90 -19.55
CA GLU A 136 -32.71 -0.69 -19.24
C GLU A 136 -32.05 -2.03 -18.88
N LYS A 137 -30.92 -2.32 -19.49
CA LYS A 137 -30.17 -3.56 -19.28
C LYS A 137 -28.67 -3.26 -19.07
N GLY A 138 -28.06 -4.07 -18.23
CA GLY A 138 -26.62 -4.12 -18.04
C GLY A 138 -26.04 -5.47 -18.42
N VAL A 139 -24.74 -5.53 -18.61
CA VAL A 139 -24.01 -6.78 -18.94
C VAL A 139 -23.57 -7.46 -17.64
N ALA A 140 -23.91 -8.74 -17.50
CA ALA A 140 -23.50 -9.60 -16.42
C ALA A 140 -22.94 -10.91 -16.94
N MET A 141 -21.87 -11.40 -16.30
CA MET A 141 -21.29 -12.72 -16.52
C MET A 141 -21.51 -13.58 -15.28
N PHE A 142 -22.31 -14.60 -15.41
CA PHE A 142 -22.56 -15.61 -14.39
C PHE A 142 -21.51 -16.72 -14.50
N ILE A 143 -20.96 -17.14 -13.35
CA ILE A 143 -19.87 -18.10 -13.32
C ILE A 143 -20.23 -19.21 -12.34
N GLU A 144 -20.15 -20.45 -12.81
CA GLU A 144 -20.39 -21.67 -12.04
C GLU A 144 -19.19 -22.61 -12.13
N THR A 145 -19.01 -23.46 -11.13
CA THR A 145 -17.90 -24.42 -11.08
C THR A 145 -18.27 -25.74 -11.74
N THR A 146 -17.29 -26.37 -12.42
CA THR A 146 -17.34 -27.76 -12.83
C THR A 146 -16.43 -28.63 -11.97
N PRO A 147 -16.53 -29.96 -12.00
CA PRO A 147 -15.57 -30.84 -11.33
C PRO A 147 -14.12 -30.58 -11.74
N ASP A 148 -13.88 -30.29 -13.01
CA ASP A 148 -12.54 -30.02 -13.56
C ASP A 148 -11.85 -28.83 -12.91
N PHE A 149 -12.62 -27.84 -12.43
CA PHE A 149 -12.07 -26.67 -11.69
C PHE A 149 -11.30 -27.10 -10.43
N TYR A 150 -11.74 -28.16 -9.77
CA TYR A 150 -11.12 -28.64 -8.53
C TYR A 150 -9.95 -29.61 -8.79
N GLU A 151 -9.81 -30.14 -10.00
CA GLU A 151 -8.71 -31.03 -10.37
C GLU A 151 -7.46 -30.26 -10.81
N LYS A 152 -7.61 -29.03 -11.33
CA LYS A 152 -6.49 -28.21 -11.80
C LYS A 152 -5.61 -27.72 -10.66
N ALA A 153 -4.30 -27.65 -10.92
CA ALA A 153 -3.32 -27.17 -9.95
C ALA A 153 -3.51 -25.68 -9.64
N GLU A 154 -3.40 -25.29 -8.38
CA GLU A 154 -3.35 -23.89 -7.98
C GLU A 154 -2.01 -23.27 -8.34
N VAL A 155 -2.02 -22.08 -8.95
CA VAL A 155 -0.84 -21.28 -9.22
C VAL A 155 -0.87 -20.07 -8.27
N VAL A 156 -0.18 -20.20 -7.14
CA VAL A 156 -0.17 -19.19 -6.08
C VAL A 156 1.14 -18.44 -6.08
N ASP A 157 1.10 -17.11 -6.00
CA ASP A 157 2.29 -16.29 -5.80
C ASP A 157 2.88 -16.54 -4.39
N ASN A 158 4.16 -16.86 -4.32
CA ASN A 158 4.87 -17.03 -3.05
C ASN A 158 5.24 -15.66 -2.44
N ASN A 159 4.31 -15.05 -1.72
CA ASN A 159 4.49 -13.76 -1.03
C ASN A 159 5.66 -13.72 -0.01
N THR A 160 6.22 -14.87 0.34
CA THR A 160 7.35 -14.96 1.29
C THR A 160 8.67 -14.42 0.71
N ARG A 161 8.78 -14.29 -0.61
CA ARG A 161 9.99 -13.79 -1.27
C ARG A 161 10.18 -12.28 -1.10
N SER A 162 9.10 -11.50 -1.01
CA SER A 162 9.17 -10.04 -0.90
C SER A 162 9.94 -9.55 0.33
N TYR A 163 9.74 -10.18 1.48
CA TYR A 163 10.46 -9.81 2.72
C TYR A 163 11.94 -10.26 2.70
N LYS A 164 12.25 -11.41 2.06
CA LYS A 164 13.65 -11.87 1.90
C LYS A 164 14.46 -10.92 1.03
N PHE A 165 13.84 -10.37 0.00
CA PHE A 165 14.44 -9.37 -0.87
C PHE A 165 14.88 -8.13 -0.08
N LEU A 166 14.01 -7.60 0.80
CA LEU A 166 14.34 -6.46 1.67
C LEU A 166 15.45 -6.76 2.67
N MET A 167 15.42 -7.94 3.29
CA MET A 167 16.44 -8.34 4.26
C MET A 167 17.84 -8.43 3.65
N HIS A 168 17.94 -8.71 2.35
CA HIS A 168 19.21 -8.71 1.64
C HIS A 168 19.88 -7.33 1.69
N TYR A 169 19.15 -6.25 1.40
CA TYR A 169 19.69 -4.88 1.43
C TYR A 169 20.12 -4.46 2.85
N ILE A 170 19.36 -4.86 3.87
CA ILE A 170 19.76 -4.59 5.27
C ILE A 170 21.05 -5.33 5.61
N SER A 171 21.21 -6.58 5.16
CA SER A 171 22.37 -7.40 5.48
C SER A 171 23.68 -6.87 4.87
N VAL A 172 23.61 -6.23 3.71
CA VAL A 172 24.77 -5.59 3.06
C VAL A 172 25.32 -4.44 3.91
N TYR A 173 24.45 -3.66 4.56
CA TYR A 173 24.83 -2.49 5.36
C TYR A 173 24.78 -2.73 6.86
N LYS A 174 24.85 -3.99 7.33
CA LYS A 174 24.71 -4.38 8.75
C LYS A 174 25.63 -3.61 9.72
N LYS A 175 26.87 -3.26 9.30
CA LYS A 175 27.80 -2.49 10.14
C LYS A 175 27.30 -1.07 10.40
N LEU A 176 26.79 -0.40 9.36
CA LEU A 176 26.25 0.96 9.47
C LEU A 176 24.94 0.98 10.26
N PHE A 177 24.07 -0.03 10.07
CA PHE A 177 22.87 -0.19 10.91
C PHE A 177 23.22 -0.42 12.38
N ALA A 178 24.26 -1.22 12.68
CA ALA A 178 24.74 -1.41 14.04
C ALA A 178 25.22 -0.09 14.68
N GLN A 179 25.94 0.76 13.94
CA GLN A 179 26.37 2.08 14.41
C GLN A 179 25.18 3.00 14.70
N ILE A 180 24.14 2.97 13.84
CA ILE A 180 22.91 3.73 14.06
C ILE A 180 22.20 3.25 15.34
N ILE A 181 22.07 1.93 15.52
CA ILE A 181 21.47 1.35 16.74
C ILE A 181 22.26 1.75 18.00
N LEU A 182 23.59 1.72 17.92
CA LEU A 182 24.44 2.19 19.03
C LEU A 182 24.20 3.67 19.33
N GLY A 183 24.11 4.52 18.31
CA GLY A 183 23.77 5.94 18.46
C GLY A 183 22.38 6.16 19.08
N LEU A 184 21.39 5.33 18.69
CA LEU A 184 20.05 5.36 19.28
C LEU A 184 20.06 4.98 20.76
N LEU A 185 20.82 3.93 21.13
CA LEU A 185 21.01 3.53 22.53
C LEU A 185 21.66 4.64 23.35
N LEU A 186 22.74 5.24 22.83
CA LEU A 186 23.43 6.35 23.50
C LEU A 186 22.49 7.54 23.68
N GLY A 187 21.74 7.91 22.64
CA GLY A 187 20.74 8.99 22.70
C GLY A 187 19.66 8.73 23.75
N CYS A 188 19.16 7.49 23.85
CA CYS A 188 18.18 7.08 24.84
C CYS A 188 18.75 7.16 26.28
N LEU A 189 20.00 6.72 26.49
CA LEU A 189 20.68 6.82 27.79
C LEU A 189 20.90 8.27 28.22
N LEU A 190 21.36 9.13 27.32
CA LEU A 190 21.52 10.56 27.60
C LEU A 190 20.17 11.20 27.94
N GLN A 191 19.10 10.84 27.22
CA GLN A 191 17.77 11.37 27.48
C GLN A 191 17.19 10.90 28.82
N LEU A 192 17.54 9.70 29.27
CA LEU A 192 17.11 9.16 30.55
C LEU A 192 17.64 9.97 31.75
N ILE A 193 18.79 10.63 31.61
CA ILE A 193 19.39 11.42 32.71
C ILE A 193 18.61 12.72 32.97
N MET A 194 17.97 13.30 31.92
CA MET A 194 17.30 14.61 32.01
C MET A 194 16.25 14.72 33.13
N PRO A 195 15.29 13.78 33.31
CA PRO A 195 14.29 13.90 34.36
C PRO A 195 14.90 13.88 35.77
N PHE A 196 16.02 13.17 35.98
CA PHE A 196 16.72 13.15 37.27
C PHE A 196 17.43 14.46 37.55
N LEU A 197 18.01 15.12 36.53
CA LEU A 197 18.61 16.44 36.68
C LEU A 197 17.54 17.49 36.99
N THR A 198 16.41 17.48 36.32
CA THR A 198 15.26 18.35 36.61
C THR A 198 14.75 18.14 38.03
N GLN A 199 14.68 16.89 38.48
CA GLN A 199 14.34 16.57 39.88
C GLN A 199 15.37 17.15 40.85
N ALA A 200 16.66 16.99 40.58
CA ALA A 200 17.75 17.47 41.47
C ALA A 200 17.76 18.99 41.61
N ILE A 201 17.46 19.74 40.55
CA ILE A 201 17.31 21.20 40.60
C ILE A 201 16.31 21.61 41.70
N VAL A 202 15.15 20.92 41.74
CA VAL A 202 14.04 21.27 42.63
C VAL A 202 14.29 20.75 44.04
N ASP A 203 14.65 19.47 44.17
CA ASP A 203 14.75 18.79 45.47
C ASP A 203 16.02 19.18 46.26
N ILE A 204 17.09 19.61 45.56
CA ILE A 204 18.35 20.02 46.19
C ILE A 204 18.58 21.52 45.97
N GLY A 205 18.63 21.98 44.70
CA GLY A 205 18.97 23.37 44.40
C GLY A 205 18.03 24.39 45.03
N ILE A 206 16.72 24.25 44.79
CA ILE A 206 15.69 25.18 45.28
C ILE A 206 15.45 24.96 46.79
N LYS A 207 15.37 23.71 47.24
CA LYS A 207 15.06 23.38 48.64
C LYS A 207 16.12 23.85 49.63
N TYR A 208 17.39 23.88 49.20
CA TYR A 208 18.53 24.31 50.06
C TYR A 208 19.10 25.67 49.65
N ASP A 209 18.43 26.42 48.74
CA ASP A 209 18.85 27.74 48.22
C ASP A 209 20.28 27.73 47.64
N ASP A 210 20.71 26.59 47.08
CA ASP A 210 22.07 26.43 46.54
C ASP A 210 22.13 26.79 45.05
N ILE A 211 22.38 28.06 44.76
CA ILE A 211 22.51 28.58 43.38
C ILE A 211 23.71 27.94 42.67
N GLY A 212 24.81 27.64 43.42
CA GLY A 212 25.98 26.99 42.83
C GLY A 212 25.69 25.62 42.27
N PHE A 213 24.90 24.82 42.99
CA PHE A 213 24.43 23.52 42.53
C PHE A 213 23.53 23.65 41.27
N ILE A 214 22.64 24.66 41.22
CA ILE A 214 21.79 24.90 40.05
C ILE A 214 22.62 25.18 38.79
N TRP A 215 23.69 26.03 38.93
CA TRP A 215 24.60 26.30 37.81
C TRP A 215 25.38 25.05 37.37
N LEU A 216 25.76 24.19 38.26
CA LEU A 216 26.46 22.94 37.98
C LEU A 216 25.53 21.98 37.19
N VAL A 217 24.29 21.84 37.64
CA VAL A 217 23.29 20.99 36.93
C VAL A 217 22.98 21.56 35.57
N LEU A 218 22.82 22.89 35.41
CA LEU A 218 22.61 23.54 34.12
C LEU A 218 23.75 23.23 33.14
N LEU A 219 25.00 23.27 33.61
CA LEU A 219 26.16 22.92 32.77
C LEU A 219 26.11 21.44 32.37
N GLY A 220 25.70 20.56 33.29
CA GLY A 220 25.47 19.14 33.01
C GLY A 220 24.37 18.91 31.94
N GLU A 221 23.21 19.60 32.07
CA GLU A 221 22.13 19.54 31.08
C GLU A 221 22.60 20.04 29.72
N LEU A 222 23.36 21.13 29.65
CA LEU A 222 23.89 21.68 28.42
C LEU A 222 24.86 20.73 27.74
N MET A 223 25.72 20.03 28.52
CA MET A 223 26.59 18.98 27.97
C MET A 223 25.81 17.80 27.43
N ILE A 224 24.76 17.34 28.12
CA ILE A 224 23.90 16.24 27.65
C ILE A 224 23.17 16.64 26.39
N VAL A 225 22.58 17.83 26.32
CA VAL A 225 21.88 18.33 25.13
C VAL A 225 22.84 18.43 23.94
N THR A 226 24.04 18.94 24.14
CA THR A 226 25.07 19.04 23.11
C THR A 226 25.51 17.65 22.61
N GLY A 227 25.76 16.72 23.54
CA GLY A 227 26.14 15.34 23.23
C GLY A 227 25.04 14.61 22.46
N ARG A 228 23.76 14.78 22.87
CA ARG A 228 22.61 14.24 22.20
C ARG A 228 22.46 14.82 20.77
N THR A 229 22.56 16.14 20.63
CA THR A 229 22.47 16.81 19.33
C THR A 229 23.56 16.35 18.38
N ALA A 230 24.80 16.20 18.86
CA ALA A 230 25.91 15.67 18.06
C ALA A 230 25.66 14.21 17.64
N THR A 231 25.16 13.39 18.55
CA THR A 231 24.81 11.98 18.26
C THR A 231 23.69 11.91 17.22
N ASP A 232 22.65 12.73 17.34
CA ASP A 232 21.54 12.79 16.39
C ASP A 232 21.99 13.31 15.02
N PHE A 233 22.92 14.26 14.96
CA PHE A 233 23.50 14.76 13.73
C PHE A 233 24.26 13.65 12.98
N ILE A 234 25.16 12.95 13.69
CA ILE A 234 25.92 11.82 13.10
C ILE A 234 24.97 10.71 12.61
N ARG A 235 23.97 10.38 13.43
CA ARG A 235 22.96 9.37 13.07
C ARG A 235 22.20 9.74 11.81
N ARG A 236 21.70 11.00 11.68
CA ARG A 236 20.97 11.48 10.48
C ARG A 236 21.86 11.45 9.25
N TRP A 237 23.14 11.79 9.40
CA TRP A 237 24.10 11.73 8.30
C TRP A 237 24.35 10.29 7.83
N LEU A 238 24.52 9.34 8.74
CA LEU A 238 24.66 7.92 8.43
C LEU A 238 23.38 7.37 7.76
N LEU A 239 22.21 7.75 8.29
CA LEU A 239 20.91 7.39 7.71
C LEU A 239 20.77 7.87 6.27
N LEU A 240 21.09 9.14 6.00
CA LEU A 240 21.01 9.71 4.66
C LEU A 240 21.92 8.94 3.69
N HIS A 241 23.15 8.63 4.13
CA HIS A 241 24.12 7.90 3.31
C HIS A 241 23.62 6.49 2.95
N ILE A 242 23.07 5.75 3.92
CA ILE A 242 22.50 4.42 3.68
C ILE A 242 21.26 4.53 2.77
N SER A 243 20.39 5.49 3.05
CA SER A 243 19.14 5.74 2.36
C SER A 243 19.36 5.94 0.86
N ILE A 244 20.28 6.82 0.50
CA ILE A 244 20.63 7.10 -0.90
C ILE A 244 21.20 5.84 -1.59
N ARG A 245 22.11 5.11 -0.92
CA ARG A 245 22.70 3.90 -1.50
C ARG A 245 21.68 2.78 -1.73
N ILE A 246 20.78 2.57 -0.75
CA ILE A 246 19.70 1.59 -0.90
C ILE A 246 18.78 1.99 -2.06
N ASN A 247 18.42 3.27 -2.17
CA ASN A 247 17.56 3.75 -3.25
C ASN A 247 18.20 3.51 -4.63
N ILE A 248 19.47 3.88 -4.78
CA ILE A 248 20.20 3.66 -6.04
C ILE A 248 20.22 2.17 -6.39
N SER A 249 20.53 1.30 -5.41
CA SER A 249 20.55 -0.14 -5.65
C SER A 249 19.17 -0.68 -6.03
N LEU A 250 18.10 -0.29 -5.31
CA LEU A 250 16.73 -0.72 -5.59
C LEU A 250 16.26 -0.31 -6.99
N VAL A 251 16.50 0.95 -7.35
CA VAL A 251 16.10 1.48 -8.67
C VAL A 251 16.95 0.86 -9.78
N SER A 252 18.25 0.65 -9.55
CA SER A 252 19.14 -0.02 -10.50
C SER A 252 18.70 -1.47 -10.75
N ASP A 253 18.43 -2.24 -9.70
CA ASP A 253 17.97 -3.62 -9.82
C ASP A 253 16.61 -3.71 -10.54
N PHE A 254 15.74 -2.73 -10.30
CA PHE A 254 14.47 -2.59 -11.02
C PHE A 254 14.69 -2.37 -12.52
N PHE A 255 15.58 -1.44 -12.92
CA PHE A 255 15.87 -1.21 -14.34
C PHE A 255 16.55 -2.42 -14.99
N ILE A 256 17.49 -3.07 -14.30
CA ILE A 256 18.12 -4.31 -14.79
C ILE A 256 17.06 -5.38 -15.05
N LYS A 257 16.09 -5.51 -14.15
CA LYS A 257 15.00 -6.48 -14.32
C LYS A 257 14.05 -6.05 -15.44
N LEU A 258 13.68 -4.77 -15.51
CA LEU A 258 12.80 -4.23 -16.54
C LEU A 258 13.37 -4.49 -17.95
N LEU A 259 14.67 -4.25 -18.15
CA LEU A 259 15.36 -4.50 -19.42
C LEU A 259 15.42 -6.00 -19.83
N LYS A 260 15.17 -6.92 -18.89
CA LYS A 260 15.13 -8.37 -19.16
C LYS A 260 13.72 -8.90 -19.43
N LEU A 261 12.70 -8.07 -19.32
CA LEU A 261 11.32 -8.48 -19.57
C LEU A 261 11.02 -8.51 -21.07
N PRO A 262 10.12 -9.40 -21.52
CA PRO A 262 9.73 -9.50 -22.93
C PRO A 262 8.92 -8.28 -23.39
N MET A 263 8.92 -8.00 -24.67
CA MET A 263 8.20 -6.87 -25.27
C MET A 263 6.70 -6.90 -24.95
N SER A 264 6.10 -8.10 -24.91
CA SER A 264 4.68 -8.29 -24.55
C SER A 264 4.31 -7.73 -23.18
N PHE A 265 5.26 -7.62 -22.24
CA PHE A 265 5.03 -6.97 -20.95
C PHE A 265 4.75 -5.47 -21.11
N PHE A 266 5.50 -4.80 -21.98
CA PHE A 266 5.33 -3.35 -22.25
C PHE A 266 4.04 -3.05 -23.01
N ASP A 267 3.57 -3.99 -23.84
CA ASP A 267 2.30 -3.87 -24.55
C ASP A 267 1.08 -3.96 -23.61
N THR A 268 1.28 -4.44 -22.37
CA THR A 268 0.21 -4.59 -21.36
C THR A 268 0.22 -3.55 -20.26
N LYS A 269 1.25 -2.68 -20.19
CA LYS A 269 1.44 -1.73 -19.08
C LYS A 269 1.43 -0.28 -19.56
N LEU A 270 0.72 0.56 -18.82
CA LEU A 270 0.76 2.01 -19.04
C LEU A 270 2.08 2.60 -18.51
N MET A 271 2.63 3.58 -19.23
CA MET A 271 3.86 4.27 -18.82
C MET A 271 3.72 4.92 -17.43
N GLY A 272 2.54 5.47 -17.12
CA GLY A 272 2.26 6.06 -15.81
C GLY A 272 2.37 5.05 -14.67
N ASP A 273 1.95 3.80 -14.89
CA ASP A 273 2.07 2.73 -13.88
C ASP A 273 3.53 2.36 -13.63
N LEU A 274 4.37 2.34 -14.68
CA LEU A 274 5.80 2.08 -14.54
C LEU A 274 6.51 3.21 -13.78
N LEU A 275 6.19 4.48 -14.07
CA LEU A 275 6.72 5.63 -13.33
C LEU A 275 6.29 5.61 -11.86
N GLN A 276 5.05 5.22 -11.58
CA GLN A 276 4.56 5.10 -10.21
C GLN A 276 5.33 4.02 -9.44
N ARG A 277 5.72 2.91 -10.08
CA ARG A 277 6.54 1.85 -9.46
C ARG A 277 7.93 2.33 -9.08
N ILE A 278 8.51 3.28 -9.83
CA ILE A 278 9.75 3.95 -9.42
C ILE A 278 9.52 4.74 -8.11
N GLY A 279 8.39 5.43 -8.00
CA GLY A 279 7.98 6.08 -6.74
C GLY A 279 7.79 5.12 -5.57
N ASP A 280 7.30 3.90 -5.83
CA ASP A 280 7.14 2.86 -4.82
C ASP A 280 8.49 2.42 -4.20
N HIS A 281 9.59 2.43 -4.97
CA HIS A 281 10.93 2.19 -4.42
C HIS A 281 11.33 3.20 -3.36
N SER A 282 11.01 4.48 -3.57
CA SER A 282 11.27 5.54 -2.58
C SER A 282 10.45 5.34 -1.30
N ARG A 283 9.20 4.85 -1.40
CA ARG A 283 8.38 4.50 -0.22
C ARG A 283 8.99 3.35 0.57
N VAL A 284 9.41 2.29 -0.11
CA VAL A 284 10.08 1.14 0.50
C VAL A 284 11.38 1.57 1.18
N GLN A 285 12.19 2.38 0.52
CA GLN A 285 13.43 2.93 1.07
C GLN A 285 13.17 3.75 2.35
N ASN A 286 12.21 4.70 2.30
CA ASN A 286 11.87 5.54 3.45
C ASN A 286 11.35 4.72 4.63
N PHE A 287 10.62 3.65 4.38
CA PHE A 287 10.19 2.73 5.41
C PHE A 287 11.38 2.01 6.06
N LEU A 288 12.29 1.44 5.26
CA LEU A 288 13.44 0.69 5.77
C LEU A 288 14.42 1.56 6.56
N THR A 289 14.69 2.77 6.07
CA THR A 289 15.71 3.65 6.65
C THR A 289 15.15 4.64 7.68
N GLY A 290 13.88 5.02 7.57
CA GLY A 290 13.22 5.95 8.46
C GLY A 290 12.32 5.24 9.50
N GLN A 291 11.22 4.67 9.04
CA GLN A 291 10.16 4.17 9.92
C GLN A 291 10.60 3.01 10.81
N VAL A 292 11.29 2.01 10.26
CA VAL A 292 11.74 0.84 11.02
C VAL A 292 12.70 1.25 12.13
N LEU A 293 13.68 2.11 11.84
CA LEU A 293 14.64 2.57 12.84
C LEU A 293 14.00 3.47 13.89
N ASN A 294 13.07 4.34 13.49
CA ASN A 294 12.33 5.16 14.44
C ASN A 294 11.49 4.30 15.40
N VAL A 295 10.84 3.24 14.91
CA VAL A 295 10.05 2.33 15.75
C VAL A 295 10.94 1.56 16.74
N VAL A 296 12.12 1.10 16.31
CA VAL A 296 13.07 0.45 17.21
C VAL A 296 13.49 1.40 18.35
N PHE A 297 13.82 2.64 18.02
CA PHE A 297 14.13 3.67 19.03
C PHE A 297 12.96 3.94 19.97
N THR A 298 11.79 4.14 19.38
CA THR A 298 10.53 4.40 20.07
C THR A 298 10.17 3.29 21.05
N PHE A 299 10.31 2.03 20.62
CA PHE A 299 10.07 0.87 21.48
C PHE A 299 11.05 0.80 22.64
N LEU A 300 12.33 1.04 22.38
CA LEU A 300 13.35 1.08 23.42
C LEU A 300 13.07 2.19 24.43
N SER A 301 12.79 3.40 23.94
CA SER A 301 12.45 4.55 24.81
C SER A 301 11.20 4.29 25.63
N PHE A 302 10.17 3.68 25.02
CA PHE A 302 8.92 3.33 25.71
C PHE A 302 9.17 2.35 26.88
N ILE A 303 10.00 1.33 26.67
CA ILE A 303 10.35 0.37 27.72
C ILE A 303 11.13 1.08 28.84
N VAL A 304 12.18 1.84 28.48
CA VAL A 304 13.05 2.49 29.46
C VAL A 304 12.28 3.50 30.30
N PHE A 305 11.58 4.44 29.67
CA PHE A 305 10.79 5.45 30.40
C PHE A 305 9.58 4.85 31.10
N GLY A 306 8.97 3.79 30.56
CA GLY A 306 7.88 3.06 31.19
C GLY A 306 8.33 2.39 32.50
N VAL A 307 9.49 1.73 32.50
CA VAL A 307 10.08 1.14 33.71
C VAL A 307 10.39 2.22 34.75
N VAL A 308 10.96 3.34 34.33
CA VAL A 308 11.25 4.46 35.23
C VAL A 308 9.97 5.02 35.83
N LEU A 309 8.93 5.24 35.05
CA LEU A 309 7.62 5.70 35.53
C LEU A 309 7.00 4.72 36.52
N LEU A 310 7.12 3.42 36.30
CA LEU A 310 6.65 2.36 37.21
C LEU A 310 7.37 2.41 38.57
N ILE A 311 8.69 2.69 38.55
CA ILE A 311 9.51 2.84 39.78
C ILE A 311 9.08 4.08 40.57
N TYR A 312 8.80 5.20 39.88
CA TYR A 312 8.38 6.43 40.55
C TYR A 312 7.01 6.29 41.23
N ASN A 313 5.99 5.81 40.49
CA ASN A 313 4.65 5.62 41.05
C ASN A 313 3.81 4.64 40.22
N LYS A 314 3.40 3.53 40.85
CA LYS A 314 2.59 2.48 40.22
C LYS A 314 1.22 2.96 39.74
N THR A 315 0.58 3.86 40.53
CA THR A 315 -0.74 4.39 40.20
C THR A 315 -0.71 5.25 38.94
N ILE A 316 0.29 6.13 38.84
CA ILE A 316 0.50 7.01 37.70
C ILE A 316 0.79 6.17 36.44
N PHE A 317 1.62 5.13 36.58
CA PHE A 317 1.90 4.19 35.50
C PHE A 317 0.61 3.49 34.99
N CYS A 318 -0.25 3.02 35.89
CA CYS A 318 -1.54 2.40 35.50
C CYS A 318 -2.45 3.39 34.77
N VAL A 319 -2.53 4.64 35.20
CA VAL A 319 -3.31 5.70 34.54
C VAL A 319 -2.76 5.97 33.14
N PHE A 320 -1.42 6.05 33.00
CA PHE A 320 -0.76 6.22 31.71
C PHE A 320 -1.08 5.07 30.76
N VAL A 321 -0.96 3.82 31.21
CA VAL A 321 -1.24 2.62 30.40
C VAL A 321 -2.71 2.57 29.99
N ALA A 322 -3.64 2.82 30.93
CA ALA A 322 -5.08 2.85 30.63
C ALA A 322 -5.43 3.91 29.58
N GLY A 323 -4.90 5.13 29.74
CA GLY A 323 -5.11 6.20 28.76
C GLY A 323 -4.50 5.89 27.39
N SER A 324 -3.34 5.23 27.36
CA SER A 324 -2.68 4.81 26.11
C SER A 324 -3.47 3.69 25.39
N ILE A 325 -4.13 2.80 26.14
CA ILE A 325 -5.03 1.78 25.57
C ILE A 325 -6.26 2.45 24.96
N ILE A 326 -6.89 3.41 25.68
CA ILE A 326 -8.04 4.16 25.16
C ILE A 326 -7.66 4.91 23.87
N TYR A 327 -6.51 5.56 23.85
CA TYR A 327 -5.95 6.21 22.67
C TYR A 327 -5.78 5.22 21.50
N GLY A 328 -5.20 4.05 21.74
CA GLY A 328 -5.02 3.00 20.73
C GLY A 328 -6.36 2.48 20.17
N LEU A 329 -7.36 2.27 21.03
CA LEU A 329 -8.71 1.87 20.62
C LEU A 329 -9.40 2.95 19.78
N TRP A 330 -9.25 4.22 20.15
CA TRP A 330 -9.76 5.35 19.38
C TRP A 330 -9.20 5.34 17.96
N ILE A 331 -7.89 5.28 17.80
CA ILE A 331 -7.24 5.26 16.50
C ILE A 331 -7.64 4.02 15.70
N SER A 332 -7.69 2.85 16.34
CA SER A 332 -8.04 1.59 15.66
C SER A 332 -9.43 1.61 15.04
N SER A 333 -10.38 2.38 15.60
CA SER A 333 -11.73 2.53 15.05
C SER A 333 -11.76 3.21 13.68
N PHE A 334 -10.75 4.01 13.34
CA PHE A 334 -10.63 4.72 12.05
C PHE A 334 -9.86 3.96 10.99
N LEU A 335 -9.12 2.90 11.35
CA LEU A 335 -8.23 2.17 10.43
C LEU A 335 -8.95 1.67 9.18
N GLN A 336 -10.16 1.13 9.33
CA GLN A 336 -10.90 0.56 8.21
C GLN A 336 -11.42 1.65 7.25
N SER A 337 -11.95 2.75 7.79
CA SER A 337 -12.42 3.89 7.00
C SER A 337 -11.27 4.56 6.25
N ARG A 338 -10.13 4.72 6.90
CA ARG A 338 -8.91 5.26 6.29
C ARG A 338 -8.43 4.37 5.14
N LYS A 339 -8.42 3.05 5.33
CA LYS A 339 -8.01 2.11 4.28
C LYS A 339 -8.84 2.26 3.00
N VAL A 340 -10.16 2.48 3.12
CA VAL A 340 -11.04 2.68 1.95
C VAL A 340 -10.68 3.99 1.25
N LEU A 341 -10.51 5.09 2.00
CA LEU A 341 -10.16 6.38 1.44
C LEU A 341 -8.76 6.40 0.81
N ASP A 342 -7.79 5.71 1.40
CA ASP A 342 -6.45 5.59 0.82
C ASP A 342 -6.50 4.88 -0.55
N TYR A 343 -7.42 3.93 -0.73
CA TYR A 343 -7.63 3.29 -2.03
C TYR A 343 -8.26 4.24 -3.05
N GLU A 344 -9.26 5.03 -2.65
CA GLU A 344 -9.86 6.04 -3.52
C GLU A 344 -8.84 7.12 -3.93
N ILE A 345 -8.06 7.63 -2.98
CA ILE A 345 -6.98 8.60 -3.25
C ILE A 345 -5.99 8.03 -4.25
N PHE A 346 -5.60 6.78 -4.04
CA PHE A 346 -4.61 6.12 -4.89
C PHE A 346 -5.12 5.97 -6.33
N GLU A 347 -6.37 5.55 -6.51
CA GLU A 347 -7.01 5.45 -7.83
C GLU A 347 -7.06 6.81 -8.53
N GLN A 348 -7.51 7.85 -7.83
CA GLN A 348 -7.59 9.20 -8.39
C GLN A 348 -6.20 9.79 -8.70
N GLN A 349 -5.20 9.50 -7.90
CA GLN A 349 -3.82 9.89 -8.19
C GLN A 349 -3.27 9.20 -9.43
N ALA A 350 -3.56 7.91 -9.63
CA ALA A 350 -3.14 7.18 -10.82
C ALA A 350 -3.81 7.76 -12.10
N ILE A 351 -5.12 8.04 -12.03
CA ILE A 351 -5.86 8.67 -13.13
C ILE A 351 -5.26 10.04 -13.45
N ASN A 352 -5.01 10.87 -12.44
CA ASN A 352 -4.40 12.19 -12.62
C ASN A 352 -3.01 12.09 -13.25
N GLN A 353 -2.18 11.17 -12.81
CA GLN A 353 -0.84 10.98 -13.32
C GLN A 353 -0.85 10.52 -14.79
N ASN A 354 -1.75 9.60 -15.14
CA ASN A 354 -1.93 9.15 -16.52
C ASN A 354 -2.45 10.29 -17.41
N LYS A 355 -3.45 11.06 -16.97
CA LYS A 355 -3.96 12.23 -17.71
C LYS A 355 -2.91 13.31 -17.89
N THR A 356 -2.13 13.60 -16.86
CA THR A 356 -1.02 14.56 -16.93
C THR A 356 0.05 14.10 -17.93
N TYR A 357 0.41 12.82 -17.90
CA TYR A 357 1.36 12.25 -18.85
C TYR A 357 0.84 12.35 -20.29
N GLN A 358 -0.41 11.94 -20.55
CA GLN A 358 -1.05 12.06 -21.86
C GLN A 358 -1.09 13.50 -22.33
N PHE A 359 -1.47 14.45 -21.45
CA PHE A 359 -1.52 15.88 -21.78
C PHE A 359 -0.17 16.41 -22.25
N ILE A 360 0.92 16.04 -21.57
CA ILE A 360 2.28 16.48 -21.93
C ILE A 360 2.76 15.80 -23.22
N THR A 361 2.58 14.48 -23.34
CA THR A 361 3.10 13.74 -24.50
C THR A 361 2.34 14.02 -25.79
N SER A 362 1.03 14.32 -25.70
CA SER A 362 0.20 14.64 -26.85
C SER A 362 0.10 16.15 -27.13
N MET A 363 1.04 16.97 -26.61
CA MET A 363 0.96 18.43 -26.74
C MET A 363 0.96 18.90 -28.21
N GLN A 364 1.68 18.20 -29.08
CA GLN A 364 1.69 18.50 -30.52
C GLN A 364 0.31 18.29 -31.16
N GLU A 365 -0.32 17.14 -30.89
CA GLU A 365 -1.66 16.83 -31.41
C GLU A 365 -2.72 17.79 -30.86
N ILE A 366 -2.63 18.13 -29.58
CA ILE A 366 -3.52 19.10 -28.94
C ILE A 366 -3.44 20.45 -29.64
N LYS A 367 -2.23 20.92 -29.94
CA LYS A 367 -1.99 22.16 -30.67
C LYS A 367 -2.47 22.13 -32.12
N LEU A 368 -2.24 21.01 -32.82
CA LEU A 368 -2.68 20.83 -34.20
C LEU A 368 -4.20 20.76 -34.34
N GLN A 369 -4.90 20.26 -33.33
CA GLN A 369 -6.36 20.11 -33.33
C GLN A 369 -7.11 21.28 -32.66
N ASP A 370 -6.41 22.31 -32.18
CA ASP A 370 -6.98 23.48 -31.48
C ASP A 370 -7.94 23.08 -30.33
N CYS A 371 -7.55 22.06 -29.55
CA CYS A 371 -8.41 21.49 -28.51
C CYS A 371 -7.89 21.68 -27.08
N GLU A 372 -6.98 22.69 -26.87
CA GLU A 372 -6.31 22.94 -25.58
C GLU A 372 -7.30 23.16 -24.45
N GLN A 373 -8.36 23.95 -24.70
CA GLN A 373 -9.32 24.29 -23.65
C GLN A 373 -10.12 23.07 -23.21
N ARG A 374 -10.54 22.23 -24.12
CA ARG A 374 -11.26 20.97 -23.82
C ARG A 374 -10.38 20.02 -23.01
N ARG A 375 -9.11 19.86 -23.42
CA ARG A 375 -8.17 18.96 -22.71
C ARG A 375 -7.82 19.47 -21.32
N ARG A 376 -7.73 20.79 -21.15
CA ARG A 376 -7.55 21.41 -19.84
C ARG A 376 -8.74 21.14 -18.93
N TRP A 377 -9.96 21.27 -19.40
CA TRP A 377 -11.17 20.97 -18.63
C TRP A 377 -11.24 19.49 -18.24
N GLU A 378 -10.95 18.57 -19.14
CA GLU A 378 -10.88 17.13 -18.83
C GLU A 378 -9.88 16.83 -17.69
N TRP A 379 -8.77 17.57 -17.64
CA TRP A 379 -7.80 17.45 -16.54
C TRP A 379 -8.29 18.14 -15.26
N GLU A 380 -8.94 19.30 -15.34
CA GLU A 380 -9.54 20.02 -14.21
C GLU A 380 -10.63 19.19 -13.54
N ASP A 381 -11.44 18.44 -14.30
CA ASP A 381 -12.45 17.50 -13.76
C ASP A 381 -11.79 16.41 -12.89
N VAL A 382 -10.69 15.83 -13.38
CA VAL A 382 -9.93 14.84 -12.61
C VAL A 382 -9.33 15.46 -11.33
N GLN A 383 -8.88 16.73 -11.39
CA GLN A 383 -8.39 17.45 -10.21
C GLN A 383 -9.53 17.70 -9.20
N ALA A 384 -10.72 18.01 -9.67
CA ALA A 384 -11.89 18.21 -8.80
C ALA A 384 -12.27 16.91 -8.08
N ASP A 385 -12.24 15.77 -8.76
CA ASP A 385 -12.50 14.46 -8.14
C ASP A 385 -11.42 14.11 -7.10
N LEU A 386 -10.15 14.32 -7.45
CA LEU A 386 -9.03 14.11 -6.52
C LEU A 386 -9.16 15.00 -5.29
N PHE A 387 -9.50 16.28 -5.47
CA PHE A 387 -9.73 17.22 -4.38
C PHE A 387 -10.86 16.74 -3.46
N ASN A 388 -11.99 16.29 -4.02
CA ASN A 388 -13.11 15.79 -3.23
C ASN A 388 -12.73 14.59 -2.35
N VAL A 389 -11.93 13.66 -2.88
CA VAL A 389 -11.47 12.50 -2.11
C VAL A 389 -10.44 12.94 -1.05
N GLN A 390 -9.53 13.84 -1.38
CA GLN A 390 -8.56 14.41 -0.42
C GLN A 390 -9.26 15.15 0.72
N MET A 391 -10.33 15.90 0.43
CA MET A 391 -11.12 16.58 1.47
C MET A 391 -11.83 15.60 2.40
N LYS A 392 -12.36 14.48 1.89
CA LYS A 392 -12.90 13.40 2.74
C LYS A 392 -11.82 12.82 3.66
N SER A 393 -10.62 12.56 3.11
CA SER A 393 -9.49 12.06 3.87
C SER A 393 -9.03 13.04 4.94
N LEU A 394 -8.91 14.32 4.60
CA LEU A 394 -8.56 15.38 5.54
C LEU A 394 -9.57 15.48 6.68
N LYS A 395 -10.87 15.45 6.40
CA LYS A 395 -11.93 15.46 7.41
C LYS A 395 -11.80 14.28 8.37
N LEU A 396 -11.56 13.08 7.84
CA LEU A 396 -11.35 11.88 8.65
C LEU A 396 -10.12 12.03 9.55
N GLN A 397 -9.00 12.49 8.96
CA GLN A 397 -7.73 12.71 9.68
C GLN A 397 -7.91 13.75 10.79
N GLN A 398 -8.54 14.90 10.51
CA GLN A 398 -8.77 15.94 11.51
C GLN A 398 -9.67 15.44 12.66
N THR A 399 -10.71 14.66 12.35
CA THR A 399 -11.58 14.08 13.38
C THR A 399 -10.81 13.10 14.27
N GLN A 400 -9.98 12.26 13.69
CA GLN A 400 -9.11 11.33 14.40
C GLN A 400 -8.10 12.07 15.28
N GLU A 401 -7.44 13.10 14.73
CA GLU A 401 -6.42 13.90 15.39
C GLU A 401 -6.99 14.70 16.56
N ALA A 402 -8.14 15.35 16.38
CA ALA A 402 -8.82 16.09 17.45
C ALA A 402 -9.18 15.19 18.64
N GLY A 403 -9.74 13.99 18.38
CA GLY A 403 -10.03 13.03 19.43
C GLY A 403 -8.75 12.48 20.10
N SER A 404 -7.69 12.28 19.34
CA SER A 404 -6.39 11.84 19.85
C SER A 404 -5.75 12.87 20.78
N ILE A 405 -5.76 14.14 20.40
CA ILE A 405 -5.28 15.26 21.21
C ILE A 405 -6.10 15.32 22.50
N PHE A 406 -7.44 15.28 22.38
CA PHE A 406 -8.31 15.34 23.55
C PHE A 406 -8.03 14.20 24.55
N ILE A 407 -7.90 12.96 24.08
CA ILE A 407 -7.62 11.80 24.95
C ILE A 407 -6.23 11.96 25.62
N ASN A 408 -5.21 12.42 24.87
CA ASN A 408 -3.88 12.64 25.42
C ASN A 408 -3.87 13.75 26.48
N GLU A 409 -4.55 14.87 26.22
CA GLU A 409 -4.61 15.98 27.19
C GLU A 409 -5.37 15.59 28.46
N VAL A 410 -6.52 14.90 28.33
CA VAL A 410 -7.24 14.38 29.52
C VAL A 410 -6.36 13.42 30.32
N LYS A 411 -5.63 12.52 29.66
CA LYS A 411 -4.66 11.63 30.32
C LYS A 411 -3.58 12.43 31.07
N ASN A 412 -2.98 13.43 30.43
CA ASN A 412 -1.92 14.27 31.03
C ASN A 412 -2.44 15.06 32.24
N ILE A 413 -3.65 15.62 32.15
CA ILE A 413 -4.32 16.31 33.26
C ILE A 413 -4.54 15.35 34.43
N LEU A 414 -5.09 14.15 34.18
CA LEU A 414 -5.29 13.16 35.23
C LEU A 414 -3.97 12.76 35.91
N ILE A 415 -2.92 12.51 35.13
CA ILE A 415 -1.59 12.20 35.67
C ILE A 415 -1.06 13.35 36.54
N THR A 416 -1.24 14.59 36.09
CA THR A 416 -0.81 15.77 36.86
C THR A 416 -1.57 15.88 38.18
N VAL A 417 -2.90 15.63 38.19
CA VAL A 417 -3.70 15.64 39.43
C VAL A 417 -3.26 14.53 40.39
N PHE A 418 -3.05 13.29 39.89
CA PHE A 418 -2.57 12.20 40.72
C PHE A 418 -1.16 12.48 41.28
N ALA A 419 -0.28 13.04 40.44
CA ALA A 419 1.08 13.39 40.88
C ALA A 419 1.05 14.51 41.94
N ALA A 420 0.24 15.57 41.75
CA ALA A 420 0.08 16.64 42.75
C ALA A 420 -0.51 16.12 44.06
N THR A 421 -1.51 15.25 44.00
CA THR A 421 -2.09 14.60 45.19
C THR A 421 -1.06 13.74 45.93
N ALA A 422 -0.20 13.02 45.19
CA ALA A 422 0.87 12.22 45.77
C ALA A 422 1.94 13.10 46.46
N VAL A 423 2.22 14.31 45.96
CA VAL A 423 3.10 15.30 46.61
C VAL A 423 2.48 15.79 47.89
N ILE A 424 1.21 16.18 47.90
CA ILE A 424 0.49 16.66 49.10
C ILE A 424 0.49 15.58 50.19
N ASN A 425 0.32 14.32 49.80
CA ASN A 425 0.36 13.18 50.72
C ASN A 425 1.79 12.78 51.17
N GLY A 426 2.83 13.48 50.72
CA GLY A 426 4.21 13.19 51.06
C GLY A 426 4.80 11.91 50.47
N GLN A 427 4.13 11.32 49.49
CA GLN A 427 4.58 10.07 48.82
C GLN A 427 5.71 10.31 47.82
N ILE A 428 5.73 11.47 47.16
CA ILE A 428 6.76 11.90 46.23
C ILE A 428 7.14 13.37 46.48
N THR A 429 8.33 13.76 46.03
CA THR A 429 8.79 15.16 46.11
C THR A 429 8.21 16.00 44.95
N LEU A 430 8.28 17.34 45.08
CA LEU A 430 7.91 18.26 44.01
C LEU A 430 8.80 18.06 42.78
N GLY A 431 10.09 17.83 42.97
CA GLY A 431 11.02 17.52 41.89
C GLY A 431 10.66 16.21 41.17
N ALA A 432 10.24 15.18 41.93
CA ALA A 432 9.77 13.92 41.34
C ALA A 432 8.50 14.12 40.51
N MET A 433 7.57 14.99 40.88
CA MET A 433 6.41 15.34 40.08
C MET A 433 6.82 15.95 38.74
N LEU A 434 7.79 16.86 38.71
CA LEU A 434 8.28 17.45 37.45
C LEU A 434 9.01 16.42 36.59
N ALA A 435 9.77 15.52 37.20
CA ALA A 435 10.40 14.40 36.49
C ALA A 435 9.34 13.46 35.84
N ILE A 436 8.27 13.17 36.56
CA ILE A 436 7.14 12.37 36.02
C ILE A 436 6.51 13.08 34.83
N GLN A 437 6.26 14.40 34.89
CA GLN A 437 5.71 15.16 33.75
C GLN A 437 6.63 15.11 32.53
N TYR A 438 7.93 15.24 32.74
CA TYR A 438 8.93 15.09 31.68
C TYR A 438 8.87 13.69 31.06
N ILE A 439 8.84 12.63 31.86
CA ILE A 439 8.80 11.23 31.42
C ILE A 439 7.50 10.96 30.61
N VAL A 440 6.36 11.43 31.09
CA VAL A 440 5.07 11.28 30.39
C VAL A 440 5.08 12.01 29.05
N GLY A 441 5.67 13.20 28.97
CA GLY A 441 5.89 13.91 27.72
C GLY A 441 6.72 13.09 26.72
N GLN A 442 7.77 12.41 27.19
CA GLN A 442 8.59 11.53 26.35
C GLN A 442 7.87 10.23 25.94
N LEU A 443 6.94 9.74 26.74
CA LEU A 443 6.16 8.53 26.47
C LEU A 443 4.98 8.74 25.50
N ASN A 444 4.52 9.96 25.29
CA ASN A 444 3.42 10.26 24.35
C ASN A 444 3.85 10.06 22.88
N SER A 445 5.04 10.54 22.50
CA SER A 445 5.59 10.39 21.16
C SER A 445 5.71 8.93 20.67
N PRO A 446 6.18 7.96 21.47
CA PRO A 446 6.16 6.54 21.12
C PRO A 446 4.80 6.01 20.66
N VAL A 447 3.73 6.36 21.35
CA VAL A 447 2.39 5.86 21.02
C VAL A 447 1.94 6.36 19.65
N GLU A 448 2.20 7.63 19.31
CA GLU A 448 1.91 8.21 18.01
C GLU A 448 2.75 7.59 16.88
N GLN A 449 4.03 7.36 17.14
CA GLN A 449 4.95 6.76 16.16
C GLN A 449 4.60 5.30 15.85
N PHE A 450 4.11 4.53 16.81
CA PHE A 450 3.62 3.17 16.57
C PHE A 450 2.47 3.15 15.56
N MET A 451 1.55 4.11 15.66
CA MET A 451 0.43 4.18 14.74
C MET A 451 0.88 4.60 13.34
N SER A 452 1.76 5.57 13.23
CA SER A 452 2.38 5.97 11.96
C SER A 452 3.10 4.79 11.29
N PHE A 453 3.77 3.95 12.08
CA PHE A 453 4.43 2.74 11.58
C PHE A 453 3.44 1.72 11.00
N ILE A 454 2.31 1.49 11.67
CA ILE A 454 1.27 0.56 11.18
C ILE A 454 0.77 1.01 9.81
N TYR A 455 0.54 2.31 9.62
CA TYR A 455 0.14 2.87 8.33
C TYR A 455 1.22 2.68 7.26
N SER A 456 2.46 3.06 7.59
CA SER A 456 3.59 2.91 6.67
C SER A 456 3.85 1.44 6.28
N LEU A 457 3.62 0.50 7.18
CA LEU A 457 3.74 -0.93 6.91
C LEU A 457 2.69 -1.41 5.90
N GLN A 458 1.48 -0.88 5.98
CA GLN A 458 0.41 -1.17 5.01
C GLN A 458 0.75 -0.62 3.62
N ASP A 459 1.21 0.63 3.54
CA ASP A 459 1.60 1.28 2.28
C ASP A 459 2.76 0.54 1.61
N VAL A 460 3.77 0.18 2.39
CA VAL A 460 4.94 -0.56 1.90
C VAL A 460 4.57 -1.96 1.42
N LYS A 461 3.64 -2.63 2.10
CA LYS A 461 3.16 -3.94 1.64
C LYS A 461 2.57 -3.85 0.23
N ILE A 462 1.76 -2.82 -0.04
CA ILE A 462 1.18 -2.58 -1.37
C ILE A 462 2.29 -2.26 -2.39
N SER A 463 3.22 -1.39 -2.04
CA SER A 463 4.36 -1.05 -2.91
C SER A 463 5.23 -2.26 -3.24
N LEU A 464 5.50 -3.13 -2.25
CA LEU A 464 6.26 -4.36 -2.45
C LEU A 464 5.55 -5.37 -3.35
N GLU A 465 4.24 -5.53 -3.21
CA GLU A 465 3.45 -6.41 -4.08
C GLU A 465 3.54 -5.99 -5.54
N ARG A 466 3.60 -4.67 -5.82
CA ARG A 466 3.76 -4.13 -7.18
C ARG A 466 5.18 -4.26 -7.72
N ILE A 467 6.18 -3.98 -6.90
CA ILE A 467 7.58 -4.15 -7.27
C ILE A 467 7.86 -5.63 -7.56
N ASN A 468 7.33 -6.52 -6.74
CA ASN A 468 7.54 -7.96 -6.87
C ASN A 468 6.93 -8.52 -8.17
N GLU A 469 5.82 -7.98 -8.65
CA GLU A 469 5.22 -8.35 -9.93
C GLU A 469 6.23 -8.23 -11.09
N ILE A 470 7.06 -7.17 -11.10
CA ILE A 470 8.10 -6.98 -12.10
C ILE A 470 9.26 -7.98 -11.87
N HIS A 471 9.68 -8.16 -10.62
CA HIS A 471 10.79 -9.06 -10.31
C HIS A 471 10.47 -10.53 -10.58
N GLU A 472 9.23 -10.95 -10.46
CA GLU A 472 8.76 -12.32 -10.74
C GLU A 472 8.44 -12.55 -12.22
N GLY A 473 8.30 -11.49 -13.03
CA GLY A 473 8.07 -11.59 -14.47
C GLY A 473 9.10 -12.50 -15.15
N LYS A 474 8.69 -13.32 -16.11
CA LYS A 474 9.56 -14.19 -16.90
C LYS A 474 10.54 -13.34 -17.70
N ASN A 475 11.82 -13.68 -17.69
CA ASN A 475 12.79 -13.00 -18.54
C ASN A 475 12.63 -13.44 -20.00
N GLU A 476 12.89 -12.53 -20.93
CA GLU A 476 12.89 -12.82 -22.37
C GLU A 476 13.97 -13.84 -22.72
N GLU A 477 15.17 -13.67 -22.17
CA GLU A 477 16.27 -14.62 -22.35
C GLU A 477 16.21 -15.73 -21.31
N CYS A 478 15.83 -16.94 -21.72
CA CYS A 478 16.07 -18.15 -20.95
C CYS A 478 17.46 -18.67 -21.28
N LYS A 479 18.31 -18.88 -20.25
CA LYS A 479 19.67 -19.45 -20.41
C LYS A 479 19.67 -20.80 -21.13
N GLU A 480 18.56 -21.53 -21.09
CA GLU A 480 18.37 -22.82 -21.76
C GLU A 480 18.28 -22.71 -23.29
N ASN A 481 17.89 -21.53 -23.81
CA ASN A 481 17.70 -21.29 -25.24
C ASN A 481 18.87 -20.56 -25.90
N GLN A 482 19.96 -20.27 -25.16
CA GLN A 482 21.14 -19.66 -25.75
C GLN A 482 21.90 -20.69 -26.57
N ALA A 483 21.87 -20.53 -27.89
CA ALA A 483 22.71 -21.30 -28.79
C ALA A 483 24.19 -21.10 -28.41
N LYS A 484 24.90 -22.20 -28.06
CA LYS A 484 26.27 -22.12 -27.57
C LYS A 484 27.28 -21.67 -28.62
N SER A 485 26.95 -21.73 -29.91
CA SER A 485 27.73 -21.18 -31.02
C SER A 485 26.89 -21.11 -32.29
N PHE A 486 27.10 -20.09 -33.12
CA PHE A 486 26.63 -20.08 -34.50
C PHE A 486 27.72 -20.61 -35.42
N ASN A 487 27.41 -21.56 -36.32
CA ASN A 487 28.32 -22.01 -37.36
C ASN A 487 28.72 -20.86 -38.29
N ALA A 488 29.90 -20.96 -38.91
CA ALA A 488 30.46 -19.90 -39.74
C ALA A 488 29.64 -19.53 -40.98
N GLU A 489 28.82 -20.45 -41.49
CA GLU A 489 27.86 -20.20 -42.57
C GLU A 489 26.53 -19.65 -41.97
N LYS A 490 26.41 -18.32 -42.00
CA LYS A 490 25.32 -17.59 -41.31
C LYS A 490 24.21 -17.24 -42.30
N SER A 491 23.35 -18.19 -42.62
CA SER A 491 22.05 -17.88 -43.23
C SER A 491 20.94 -18.17 -42.22
N ILE A 492 20.01 -17.27 -42.10
CA ILE A 492 18.78 -17.48 -41.32
C ILE A 492 17.69 -17.81 -42.33
N ARG A 493 17.18 -19.03 -42.25
CA ARG A 493 16.07 -19.49 -43.07
C ARG A 493 14.80 -19.49 -42.24
N ILE A 494 13.80 -18.83 -42.72
CA ILE A 494 12.46 -18.76 -42.16
C ILE A 494 11.55 -19.57 -43.05
N ASP A 495 11.02 -20.65 -42.52
CA ASP A 495 10.09 -21.53 -43.28
C ASP A 495 8.76 -21.57 -42.50
N ASP A 496 7.67 -21.22 -43.20
CA ASP A 496 6.28 -21.38 -42.77
C ASP A 496 5.95 -20.82 -41.38
N ILE A 497 6.33 -19.54 -41.13
CA ILE A 497 5.98 -18.87 -39.89
C ILE A 497 4.64 -18.18 -39.99
N ASP A 498 3.77 -18.53 -39.03
CA ASP A 498 2.54 -17.84 -38.75
C ASP A 498 2.71 -17.02 -37.45
N PHE A 499 2.33 -15.74 -37.45
CA PHE A 499 2.41 -14.90 -36.26
C PHE A 499 1.15 -14.04 -36.05
N LYS A 500 0.70 -14.00 -34.80
CA LYS A 500 -0.34 -13.09 -34.29
C LYS A 500 0.16 -12.41 -33.02
N TYR A 501 -0.06 -11.11 -32.88
CA TYR A 501 0.16 -10.40 -31.62
C TYR A 501 -0.88 -10.78 -30.57
N ASP A 502 -2.14 -10.85 -30.99
CA ASP A 502 -3.26 -11.29 -30.17
C ASP A 502 -3.74 -12.66 -30.71
N PRO A 503 -3.73 -13.72 -29.87
CA PRO A 503 -4.23 -15.05 -30.25
C PRO A 503 -5.67 -15.03 -30.76
N HIS A 504 -6.49 -14.09 -30.27
CA HIS A 504 -7.91 -13.94 -30.69
C HIS A 504 -8.10 -13.05 -31.91
N ALA A 505 -7.05 -12.43 -32.44
CA ALA A 505 -7.15 -11.61 -33.64
C ALA A 505 -7.69 -12.45 -34.83
N LEU A 506 -8.69 -11.91 -35.51
CA LEU A 506 -9.29 -12.56 -36.68
C LEU A 506 -8.28 -12.74 -37.82
N LYS A 507 -7.30 -11.87 -37.93
CA LYS A 507 -6.28 -11.89 -38.98
C LYS A 507 -4.90 -12.16 -38.41
N LYS A 508 -4.16 -13.09 -39.01
CA LYS A 508 -2.73 -13.28 -38.75
C LYS A 508 -1.96 -12.09 -39.33
N ARG A 509 -0.98 -11.56 -38.64
CA ARG A 509 -0.06 -10.49 -39.12
C ARG A 509 0.93 -11.05 -40.13
N LEU A 510 1.44 -12.25 -39.86
CA LEU A 510 2.23 -13.03 -40.81
C LEU A 510 1.46 -14.32 -41.06
N LYS A 511 1.29 -14.67 -42.32
CA LYS A 511 0.65 -15.91 -42.74
C LYS A 511 1.56 -16.58 -43.77
N VAL A 512 2.08 -17.76 -43.44
CA VAL A 512 2.97 -18.54 -44.30
C VAL A 512 4.09 -17.68 -44.89
N TYR A 513 4.95 -17.15 -44.00
CA TYR A 513 6.08 -16.31 -44.40
C TYR A 513 7.34 -17.15 -44.60
N HIS A 514 7.95 -17.05 -45.78
CA HIS A 514 9.22 -17.68 -46.11
C HIS A 514 10.26 -16.61 -46.44
N SER A 515 11.43 -16.66 -45.84
CA SER A 515 12.53 -15.75 -46.14
C SER A 515 13.88 -16.39 -45.83
N ILE A 516 14.87 -16.03 -46.60
CA ILE A 516 16.27 -16.43 -46.37
C ILE A 516 17.11 -15.17 -46.23
N PHE A 517 17.67 -14.96 -45.07
CA PHE A 517 18.62 -13.86 -44.82
C PHE A 517 20.04 -14.41 -44.98
N GLN A 518 20.76 -13.93 -45.99
CA GLN A 518 22.17 -14.22 -46.18
C GLN A 518 22.98 -13.02 -45.66
N ARG A 519 24.14 -13.31 -45.07
CA ARG A 519 25.06 -12.25 -44.67
C ARG A 519 25.68 -11.65 -45.93
N GLU A 520 25.57 -10.36 -46.14
CA GLU A 520 26.42 -9.61 -47.05
C GLU A 520 27.89 -9.70 -46.59
N LYS A 521 28.77 -9.91 -47.53
CA LYS A 521 30.20 -10.04 -47.29
C LYS A 521 30.87 -8.74 -46.89
#